data_6169ab17b5bb0d0cec3ef94f1d0870b5
#
_entry.id   6169ab17b5bb0d0cec3ef94f1d0870b5
#
_cell.length_a   1.000
_cell.length_b   1.000
_cell.length_c   1.000
_cell.angle_alpha   90.00
_cell.angle_beta   90.00
_cell.angle_gamma   90.00
#
_symmetry.space_group_name_H-M   'P 1'
#
loop_
_entity.id
_entity.type
_entity.pdbx_description
1 polymer ?
#
loop_
_entity_poly.entity_id
_entity_poly.type
_entity_poly.pdbx_seq_one_letter_code
_entity_poly.pdbx_strand_id
1 'polypeptide(L)'
;AKHLRRRSDEGGANITAEAVEDWDRMADSLSREEGGSAMVKGLSNAVRGGVAFHHAGLTASQRKLVENGFRNRQLLCVVATPTLSQGVNLPASRVVVRDTRRWSTIAARSMPLPIMEVRQMMGRAGRPGYDDYGEAFLVSKGMEEEGALVERYLRGEPEEVTSKLANPS
;
A
#
# COMPACT_ATOMS: atom_id res chain seq x y z
N ALA A 1 -7.37 -1.44 -12.37
CA ALA A 1 -8.69 -2.09 -12.40
C ALA A 1 -8.99 -2.75 -13.75
N LYS A 2 -8.95 -2.02 -14.89
CA LYS A 2 -9.18 -2.60 -16.23
C LYS A 2 -8.20 -3.74 -16.58
N HIS A 3 -6.96 -3.69 -16.15
CA HIS A 3 -5.96 -4.74 -16.41
C HIS A 3 -6.15 -6.01 -15.58
N LEU A 4 -6.68 -5.94 -14.39
CA LEU A 4 -6.96 -7.13 -13.56
C LEU A 4 -8.13 -7.94 -14.11
N ARG A 5 -9.18 -7.28 -14.61
CA ARG A 5 -10.31 -7.97 -15.26
C ARG A 5 -9.93 -8.67 -16.58
N ARG A 6 -8.91 -8.18 -17.32
CA ARG A 6 -8.43 -8.79 -18.57
C ARG A 6 -7.52 -10.01 -18.37
N ARG A 7 -6.89 -10.16 -17.18
CA ARG A 7 -5.95 -11.26 -16.90
C ARG A 7 -6.60 -12.54 -16.35
N SER A 8 -7.91 -12.54 -16.09
CA SER A 8 -8.61 -13.76 -15.67
C SER A 8 -8.53 -14.89 -16.71
N ASP A 9 -8.30 -14.54 -17.99
CA ASP A 9 -8.22 -15.51 -19.08
C ASP A 9 -6.82 -16.12 -19.30
N GLU A 10 -5.77 -15.58 -18.62
CA GLU A 10 -4.36 -15.97 -18.83
C GLU A 10 -3.66 -16.48 -17.54
N GLY A 11 -4.36 -17.16 -16.62
CA GLY A 11 -3.76 -17.69 -15.38
C GLY A 11 -3.58 -16.65 -14.27
N GLY A 12 -4.30 -15.56 -14.32
CA GLY A 12 -4.46 -14.58 -13.22
C GLY A 12 -5.30 -15.14 -12.06
N ALA A 13 -5.40 -14.38 -10.96
CA ALA A 13 -6.24 -14.71 -9.82
C ALA A 13 -7.65 -15.11 -10.30
N ASN A 14 -8.12 -16.28 -9.86
CA ASN A 14 -9.47 -16.77 -10.22
C ASN A 14 -10.50 -15.85 -9.56
N ILE A 15 -10.96 -14.84 -10.31
CA ILE A 15 -11.94 -13.85 -9.83
C ILE A 15 -13.31 -14.47 -9.97
N THR A 16 -13.95 -14.78 -8.86
CA THR A 16 -15.30 -15.34 -8.81
C THR A 16 -16.36 -14.25 -9.03
N ALA A 17 -17.55 -14.65 -9.49
CA ALA A 17 -18.69 -13.75 -9.63
C ALA A 17 -19.06 -13.10 -8.29
N GLU A 18 -18.97 -13.85 -7.19
CA GLU A 18 -19.20 -13.38 -5.83
C GLU A 18 -18.25 -12.25 -5.42
N ALA A 19 -16.95 -12.37 -5.77
CA ALA A 19 -15.99 -11.31 -5.53
C ALA A 19 -16.33 -10.02 -6.28
N VAL A 20 -16.83 -10.13 -7.51
CA VAL A 20 -17.26 -8.97 -8.31
C VAL A 20 -18.48 -8.29 -7.67
N GLU A 21 -19.45 -9.06 -7.17
CA GLU A 21 -20.62 -8.54 -6.47
C GLU A 21 -20.22 -7.84 -5.16
N ASP A 22 -19.26 -8.38 -4.42
CA ASP A 22 -18.71 -7.75 -3.22
C ASP A 22 -18.07 -6.40 -3.54
N TRP A 23 -17.28 -6.33 -4.60
CA TRP A 23 -16.67 -5.08 -5.04
C TRP A 23 -17.70 -4.03 -5.45
N ASP A 24 -18.75 -4.45 -6.16
CA ASP A 24 -19.83 -3.54 -6.56
C ASP A 24 -20.58 -3.01 -5.33
N ARG A 25 -20.90 -3.87 -4.34
CA ARG A 25 -21.52 -3.45 -3.06
C ARG A 25 -20.65 -2.46 -2.28
N MET A 26 -19.32 -2.73 -2.19
CA MET A 26 -18.38 -1.82 -1.53
C MET A 26 -18.29 -0.46 -2.26
N ALA A 27 -18.22 -0.47 -3.58
CA ALA A 27 -18.15 0.74 -4.39
C ALA A 27 -19.42 1.59 -4.29
N ASP A 28 -20.58 0.95 -4.24
CA ASP A 28 -21.87 1.63 -4.06
C ASP A 28 -22.00 2.23 -2.65
N SER A 29 -21.49 1.56 -1.62
CA SER A 29 -21.41 2.11 -0.27
C SER A 29 -20.60 3.39 -0.22
N LEU A 30 -19.41 3.39 -0.82
CA LEU A 30 -18.58 4.59 -0.93
C LEU A 30 -19.29 5.75 -1.64
N SER A 31 -20.02 5.44 -2.69
CA SER A 31 -20.71 6.46 -3.50
C SER A 31 -21.90 7.12 -2.76
N ARG A 32 -22.48 6.43 -1.77
CA ARG A 32 -23.60 6.95 -0.98
C ARG A 32 -23.15 7.86 0.16
N GLU A 33 -21.99 7.61 0.75
CA GLU A 33 -21.53 8.33 1.95
C GLU A 33 -21.09 9.78 1.67
N GLU A 34 -20.60 10.09 0.48
CA GLU A 34 -20.10 11.43 0.17
C GLU A 34 -20.41 11.83 -1.29
N GLY A 35 -21.37 12.70 -1.46
CA GLY A 35 -21.89 13.27 -2.70
C GLY A 35 -20.90 13.55 -3.83
N GLY A 36 -20.30 12.52 -4.43
CA GLY A 36 -19.77 12.59 -5.79
C GLY A 36 -18.44 13.30 -5.99
N SER A 37 -17.60 13.49 -4.97
CA SER A 37 -16.26 14.06 -5.17
C SER A 37 -15.42 13.21 -6.14
N ALA A 38 -14.50 13.84 -6.89
CA ALA A 38 -13.62 13.14 -7.84
C ALA A 38 -12.82 12.01 -7.16
N MET A 39 -12.46 12.20 -5.89
CA MET A 39 -11.75 11.21 -5.08
C MET A 39 -12.63 9.98 -4.79
N VAL A 40 -13.88 10.19 -4.38
CA VAL A 40 -14.83 9.08 -4.12
C VAL A 40 -15.10 8.31 -5.40
N LYS A 41 -15.33 9.00 -6.52
CA LYS A 41 -15.50 8.35 -7.83
C LYS A 41 -14.27 7.51 -8.22
N GLY A 42 -13.07 8.05 -7.98
CA GLY A 42 -11.80 7.35 -8.22
C GLY A 42 -11.66 6.10 -7.35
N LEU A 43 -11.98 6.19 -6.06
CA LEU A 43 -11.93 5.06 -5.13
C LEU A 43 -12.97 3.99 -5.48
N SER A 44 -14.23 4.37 -5.72
CA SER A 44 -15.29 3.46 -6.15
C SER A 44 -14.93 2.72 -7.43
N ASN A 45 -14.39 3.43 -8.42
CA ASN A 45 -13.95 2.80 -9.67
C ASN A 45 -12.79 1.81 -9.48
N ALA A 46 -11.87 2.11 -8.56
CA ALA A 46 -10.78 1.19 -8.22
C ALA A 46 -11.33 -0.06 -7.53
N VAL A 47 -12.21 0.12 -6.53
CA VAL A 47 -12.84 -0.97 -5.76
C VAL A 47 -13.63 -1.92 -6.64
N ARG A 48 -14.36 -1.44 -7.65
CA ARG A 48 -15.03 -2.28 -8.66
C ARG A 48 -14.08 -3.21 -9.43
N GLY A 49 -12.77 -2.97 -9.36
CA GLY A 49 -11.73 -3.84 -9.92
C GLY A 49 -10.95 -4.63 -8.86
N GLY A 50 -11.42 -4.68 -7.62
CA GLY A 50 -10.74 -5.38 -6.53
C GLY A 50 -9.48 -4.66 -6.02
N VAL A 51 -9.30 -3.38 -6.35
CA VAL A 51 -8.16 -2.56 -5.96
C VAL A 51 -8.63 -1.32 -5.20
N ALA A 52 -7.94 -0.95 -4.16
CA ALA A 52 -8.18 0.31 -3.47
C ALA A 52 -6.90 1.13 -3.32
N PHE A 53 -7.05 2.41 -3.03
CA PHE A 53 -5.95 3.23 -2.55
C PHE A 53 -6.23 3.70 -1.11
N HIS A 54 -5.14 3.94 -0.36
CA HIS A 54 -5.20 4.35 1.04
C HIS A 54 -4.19 5.45 1.32
N HIS A 55 -4.67 6.62 1.74
CA HIS A 55 -3.84 7.76 2.12
C HIS A 55 -4.59 8.68 3.09
N ALA A 56 -3.89 9.65 3.68
CA ALA A 56 -4.43 10.56 4.69
C ALA A 56 -5.59 11.46 4.18
N GLY A 57 -5.74 11.64 2.86
CA GLY A 57 -6.85 12.39 2.27
C GLY A 57 -8.19 11.66 2.22
N LEU A 58 -8.23 10.37 2.55
CA LEU A 58 -9.49 9.64 2.73
C LEU A 58 -10.11 9.95 4.08
N THR A 59 -11.45 9.93 4.16
CA THR A 59 -12.17 10.03 5.44
C THR A 59 -11.91 8.80 6.32
N ALA A 60 -12.25 8.87 7.58
CA ALA A 60 -12.10 7.76 8.51
C ALA A 60 -12.95 6.55 8.09
N SER A 61 -14.19 6.78 7.61
CA SER A 61 -15.08 5.73 7.11
C SER A 61 -14.51 5.04 5.86
N GLN A 62 -14.01 5.81 4.89
CA GLN A 62 -13.38 5.28 3.69
C GLN A 62 -12.13 4.46 3.99
N ARG A 63 -11.25 4.96 4.88
CA ARG A 63 -10.07 4.20 5.31
C ARG A 63 -10.46 2.87 5.94
N LYS A 64 -11.42 2.90 6.90
CA LYS A 64 -11.92 1.71 7.58
C LYS A 64 -12.54 0.69 6.61
N LEU A 65 -13.27 1.15 5.60
CA LEU A 65 -13.85 0.29 4.56
C LEU A 65 -12.75 -0.41 3.75
N VAL A 66 -11.74 0.33 3.29
CA VAL A 66 -10.60 -0.24 2.55
C VAL A 66 -9.82 -1.23 3.43
N GLU A 67 -9.54 -0.86 4.68
CA GLU A 67 -8.81 -1.70 5.64
C GLU A 67 -9.55 -3.01 5.92
N ASN A 68 -10.85 -2.94 6.17
CA ASN A 68 -11.68 -4.13 6.41
C ASN A 68 -11.78 -4.99 5.15
N GLY A 69 -12.04 -4.39 3.99
CA GLY A 69 -12.11 -5.11 2.73
C GLY A 69 -10.82 -5.84 2.39
N PHE A 70 -9.67 -5.23 2.68
CA PHE A 70 -8.37 -5.89 2.48
C PHE A 70 -8.11 -6.99 3.53
N ARG A 71 -8.38 -6.72 4.80
CA ARG A 71 -8.24 -7.71 5.88
C ARG A 71 -9.12 -8.94 5.66
N ASN A 72 -10.33 -8.74 5.16
CA ASN A 72 -11.28 -9.81 4.84
C ASN A 72 -11.02 -10.46 3.47
N ARG A 73 -9.93 -10.10 2.78
CA ARG A 73 -9.55 -10.64 1.45
C ARG A 73 -10.56 -10.34 0.34
N GLN A 74 -11.44 -9.38 0.56
CA GLN A 74 -12.36 -8.90 -0.47
C GLN A 74 -11.61 -8.06 -1.50
N LEU A 75 -10.59 -7.29 -1.09
CA LEU A 75 -9.72 -6.54 -1.99
C LEU A 75 -8.43 -7.31 -2.28
N LEU A 76 -8.03 -7.34 -3.54
CA LEU A 76 -6.84 -8.03 -4.04
C LEU A 76 -5.56 -7.20 -3.82
N CYS A 77 -5.67 -5.88 -3.89
CA CYS A 77 -4.54 -4.97 -3.81
C CYS A 77 -4.94 -3.64 -3.17
N VAL A 78 -4.05 -3.12 -2.33
CA VAL A 78 -4.15 -1.76 -1.79
C VAL A 78 -2.89 -0.99 -2.14
N VAL A 79 -3.05 0.15 -2.82
CA VAL A 79 -1.98 1.12 -3.10
C VAL A 79 -2.00 2.17 -2.00
N ALA A 80 -0.93 2.29 -1.24
CA ALA A 80 -0.91 3.16 -0.08
C ALA A 80 0.31 4.08 -0.04
N THR A 81 0.16 5.20 0.66
CA THR A 81 1.30 6.01 1.08
C THR A 81 2.01 5.38 2.29
N PRO A 82 3.28 5.72 2.57
CA PRO A 82 4.03 5.16 3.70
C PRO A 82 3.34 5.29 5.07
N THR A 83 2.44 6.26 5.22
CA THR A 83 1.65 6.46 6.46
C THR A 83 0.81 5.24 6.86
N LEU A 84 0.44 4.37 5.91
CA LEU A 84 -0.26 3.12 6.22
C LEU A 84 0.60 2.20 7.09
N SER A 85 1.91 2.14 6.85
CA SER A 85 2.82 1.29 7.61
C SER A 85 2.96 1.69 9.08
N GLN A 86 2.66 2.94 9.43
CA GLN A 86 2.85 3.50 10.75
C GLN A 86 1.62 3.42 11.67
N GLY A 87 0.42 3.28 11.13
CA GLY A 87 -0.82 3.39 11.92
C GLY A 87 -1.77 2.21 11.83
N VAL A 88 -1.63 1.33 10.86
CA VAL A 88 -2.60 0.26 10.61
C VAL A 88 -1.89 -1.07 10.40
N ASN A 89 -2.38 -2.12 11.07
CA ASN A 89 -1.89 -3.48 10.85
C ASN A 89 -2.66 -4.14 9.70
N LEU A 90 -2.09 -4.06 8.50
CA LEU A 90 -2.59 -4.71 7.29
C LEU A 90 -1.48 -5.56 6.66
N PRO A 91 -1.30 -6.81 7.13
CA PRO A 91 -0.34 -7.72 6.53
C PRO A 91 -0.85 -8.18 5.15
N ALA A 92 0.08 -8.35 4.22
CA ALA A 92 -0.18 -8.83 2.87
C ALA A 92 0.79 -9.97 2.53
N SER A 93 0.41 -10.91 1.68
CA SER A 93 1.35 -11.95 1.21
C SER A 93 2.54 -11.32 0.48
N ARG A 94 2.27 -10.26 -0.29
CA ARG A 94 3.29 -9.53 -1.06
C ARG A 94 3.22 -8.04 -0.81
N VAL A 95 4.38 -7.41 -0.64
CA VAL A 95 4.55 -5.96 -0.54
C VAL A 95 5.47 -5.49 -1.65
N VAL A 96 5.04 -4.48 -2.38
CA VAL A 96 5.85 -3.84 -3.43
C VAL A 96 6.11 -2.39 -3.04
N VAL A 97 7.36 -2.07 -2.73
CA VAL A 97 7.80 -0.70 -2.49
C VAL A 97 8.25 -0.12 -3.83
N ARG A 98 7.37 0.66 -4.45
CA ARG A 98 7.59 1.25 -5.77
C ARG A 98 8.58 2.39 -5.75
N ASP A 99 8.44 3.28 -4.75
CA ASP A 99 9.24 4.48 -4.61
C ASP A 99 9.95 4.49 -3.26
N THR A 100 11.26 4.58 -3.28
CA THR A 100 12.12 4.71 -2.10
C THR A 100 12.57 6.14 -1.84
N ARG A 101 11.94 7.11 -2.52
CA ARG A 101 12.25 8.53 -2.41
C ARG A 101 10.96 9.34 -2.24
N ARG A 102 11.06 10.44 -1.50
CA ARG A 102 9.97 11.43 -1.40
C ARG A 102 10.51 12.84 -1.52
N TRP A 103 9.64 13.75 -1.94
CA TRP A 103 9.96 15.18 -1.96
C TRP A 103 10.08 15.72 -0.54
N SER A 104 11.19 16.37 -0.22
CA SER A 104 11.39 17.11 1.03
C SER A 104 11.14 18.60 0.77
N THR A 105 10.16 19.18 1.43
CA THR A 105 9.87 20.63 1.34
C THR A 105 11.00 21.45 1.97
N ILE A 106 11.65 20.93 3.01
CA ILE A 106 12.76 21.58 3.71
C ILE A 106 14.00 21.63 2.81
N ALA A 107 14.36 20.49 2.19
CA ALA A 107 15.52 20.40 1.33
C ALA A 107 15.26 20.85 -0.12
N ALA A 108 13.98 21.14 -0.48
CA ALA A 108 13.52 21.46 -1.84
C ALA A 108 14.02 20.46 -2.91
N ARG A 109 14.13 19.18 -2.54
CA ARG A 109 14.59 18.10 -3.43
C ARG A 109 14.01 16.74 -3.04
N SER A 110 14.11 15.78 -3.97
CA SER A 110 13.78 14.38 -3.70
C SER A 110 14.84 13.75 -2.81
N MET A 111 14.42 13.23 -1.65
CA MET A 111 15.27 12.58 -0.66
C MET A 111 14.95 11.10 -0.54
N PRO A 112 15.95 10.22 -0.34
CA PRO A 112 15.70 8.83 -0.05
C PRO A 112 14.93 8.70 1.27
N LEU A 113 14.03 7.73 1.33
CA LEU A 113 13.33 7.37 2.57
C LEU A 113 14.33 6.82 3.61
N PRO A 114 14.06 7.00 4.90
CA PRO A 114 14.81 6.33 5.96
C PRO A 114 14.79 4.81 5.80
N ILE A 115 15.88 4.15 6.16
CA ILE A 115 16.00 2.68 6.06
C ILE A 115 14.92 2.02 6.91
N MET A 116 14.73 2.52 8.13
CA MET A 116 13.69 2.00 9.04
C MET A 116 12.29 2.08 8.43
N GLU A 117 11.95 3.19 7.74
CA GLU A 117 10.64 3.38 7.11
C GLU A 117 10.40 2.35 5.99
N VAL A 118 11.40 2.12 5.14
CA VAL A 118 11.31 1.11 4.07
C VAL A 118 11.22 -0.30 4.65
N ARG A 119 12.00 -0.61 5.68
CA ARG A 119 11.92 -1.92 6.35
C ARG A 119 10.59 -2.15 7.06
N GLN A 120 9.98 -1.13 7.66
CA GLN A 120 8.63 -1.22 8.22
C GLN A 120 7.56 -1.50 7.14
N MET A 121 7.71 -0.92 5.94
CA MET A 121 6.84 -1.26 4.81
C MET A 121 7.05 -2.72 4.38
N MET A 122 8.30 -3.15 4.19
CA MET A 122 8.64 -4.52 3.81
C MET A 122 8.20 -5.55 4.87
N GLY A 123 8.29 -5.20 6.15
CA GLY A 123 7.85 -6.02 7.28
C GLY A 123 6.33 -6.26 7.34
N ARG A 124 5.55 -5.69 6.43
CA ARG A 124 4.14 -6.03 6.24
C ARG A 124 3.93 -7.25 5.35
N ALA A 125 5.00 -7.77 4.75
CA ALA A 125 4.94 -8.99 3.96
C ALA A 125 4.82 -10.23 4.85
N GLY A 126 3.90 -11.12 4.48
CA GLY A 126 3.54 -12.31 5.24
C GLY A 126 2.34 -12.10 6.16
N ARG A 127 1.39 -13.03 6.09
CA ARG A 127 0.18 -13.04 6.93
C ARG A 127 0.28 -14.18 7.92
N PRO A 128 0.49 -13.90 9.23
CA PRO A 128 0.61 -14.94 10.25
C PRO A 128 -0.59 -15.90 10.23
N GLY A 129 -0.32 -17.20 10.25
CA GLY A 129 -1.33 -18.25 10.21
C GLY A 129 -1.94 -18.55 8.83
N TYR A 130 -1.49 -17.88 7.77
CA TYR A 130 -1.96 -18.10 6.41
C TYR A 130 -0.86 -18.28 5.37
N ASP A 131 0.25 -17.57 5.52
CA ASP A 131 1.37 -17.62 4.59
C ASP A 131 2.58 -18.26 5.31
N ASP A 132 3.25 -19.21 4.66
CA ASP A 132 4.49 -19.82 5.16
C ASP A 132 5.64 -18.81 5.12
N TYR A 133 5.59 -17.87 4.17
CA TYR A 133 6.54 -16.76 4.01
C TYR A 133 5.87 -15.55 3.36
N GLY A 134 6.48 -14.38 3.56
CA GLY A 134 6.09 -13.13 2.90
C GLY A 134 7.14 -12.69 1.89
N GLU A 135 6.69 -12.07 0.80
CA GLU A 135 7.57 -11.54 -0.23
C GLU A 135 7.54 -10.01 -0.24
N ALA A 136 8.71 -9.38 -0.15
CA ALA A 136 8.84 -7.93 -0.27
C ALA A 136 9.72 -7.58 -1.47
N PHE A 137 9.26 -6.66 -2.30
CA PHE A 137 9.91 -6.24 -3.53
C PHE A 137 10.25 -4.74 -3.46
N LEU A 138 11.50 -4.40 -3.81
CA LEU A 138 11.91 -3.03 -4.10
C LEU A 138 11.99 -2.87 -5.61
N VAL A 139 11.38 -1.82 -6.15
CA VAL A 139 11.39 -1.55 -7.59
C VAL A 139 12.54 -0.61 -7.92
N SER A 140 13.46 -1.05 -8.79
CA SER A 140 14.53 -0.23 -9.35
C SER A 140 14.21 0.18 -10.79
N LYS A 141 14.77 1.31 -11.23
CA LYS A 141 14.66 1.80 -12.61
C LYS A 141 15.79 1.32 -13.52
N GLY A 142 16.78 0.62 -12.95
CA GLY A 142 17.94 0.11 -13.67
C GLY A 142 18.97 -0.51 -12.73
N MET A 143 20.02 -1.12 -13.30
CA MET A 143 21.04 -1.88 -12.55
C MET A 143 21.82 -1.02 -11.55
N GLU A 144 22.11 0.23 -11.87
CA GLU A 144 22.80 1.15 -10.93
C GLU A 144 21.96 1.43 -9.70
N GLU A 145 20.66 1.69 -9.90
CA GLU A 145 19.74 1.93 -8.78
C GLU A 145 19.52 0.65 -7.96
N GLU A 146 19.49 -0.53 -8.60
CA GLU A 146 19.35 -1.82 -7.93
C GLU A 146 20.47 -2.02 -6.90
N GLY A 147 21.73 -1.85 -7.30
CA GLY A 147 22.87 -1.96 -6.39
C GLY A 147 22.77 -1.00 -5.21
N ALA A 148 22.41 0.25 -5.46
CA ALA A 148 22.23 1.25 -4.42
C ALA A 148 21.08 0.91 -3.45
N LEU A 149 19.96 0.36 -3.95
CA LEU A 149 18.84 -0.07 -3.12
C LEU A 149 19.20 -1.27 -2.24
N VAL A 150 19.92 -2.25 -2.79
CA VAL A 150 20.41 -3.42 -2.04
C VAL A 150 21.34 -2.98 -0.91
N GLU A 151 22.37 -2.19 -1.22
CA GLU A 151 23.31 -1.74 -0.20
C GLU A 151 22.65 -0.90 0.87
N ARG A 152 21.74 0.01 0.49
CA ARG A 152 21.09 0.90 1.45
C ARG A 152 20.03 0.19 2.30
N TYR A 153 19.06 -0.49 1.67
CA TYR A 153 17.85 -0.93 2.39
C TYR A 153 17.90 -2.38 2.87
N LEU A 154 18.67 -3.24 2.19
CA LEU A 154 18.82 -4.64 2.60
C LEU A 154 20.02 -4.85 3.51
N ARG A 155 21.18 -4.25 3.19
CA ARG A 155 22.43 -4.41 3.94
C ARG A 155 22.72 -3.28 4.92
N GLY A 156 22.28 -2.06 4.62
CA GLY A 156 22.56 -0.87 5.44
C GLY A 156 22.00 -0.98 6.86
N GLU A 157 22.63 -0.35 7.81
CA GLU A 157 22.12 -0.25 9.18
C GLU A 157 21.05 0.84 9.29
N PRO A 158 19.96 0.59 10.06
CA PRO A 158 18.94 1.60 10.29
C PRO A 158 19.54 2.83 11.00
N GLU A 159 18.92 3.97 10.76
CA GLU A 159 19.26 5.21 11.44
C GLU A 159 19.06 5.06 12.96
N GLU A 160 19.93 5.66 13.76
CA GLU A 160 19.77 5.72 15.22
C GLU A 160 18.47 6.43 15.60
N VAL A 161 17.71 5.83 16.49
CA VAL A 161 16.50 6.43 17.02
C VAL A 161 16.89 7.40 18.14
N THR A 162 17.03 8.68 17.80
CA THR A 162 17.22 9.73 18.81
C THR A 162 15.85 10.20 19.32
N SER A 163 15.63 10.09 20.63
CA SER A 163 14.43 10.62 21.26
C SER A 163 14.42 12.15 21.17
N LYS A 164 13.37 12.72 20.59
CA LYS A 164 13.17 14.19 20.61
C LYS A 164 12.94 14.74 22.02
N LEU A 165 12.66 13.87 23.00
CA LEU A 165 12.53 14.25 24.41
C LEU A 165 13.89 14.39 25.11
N ALA A 166 14.97 13.90 24.50
CA ALA A 166 16.31 13.99 25.06
C ALA A 166 17.02 15.34 24.80
N ASN A 167 16.47 16.19 23.95
CA ASN A 167 16.92 17.57 23.71
C ASN A 167 15.78 18.54 24.04
N PRO A 168 15.62 18.99 25.29
CA PRO A 168 14.81 20.15 25.58
C PRO A 168 15.56 21.38 25.05
N SER A 169 15.04 21.99 23.97
CA SER A 169 15.45 23.32 23.50
C SER A 169 14.92 24.38 24.40
#